data_38406ba96a71fd34b866007261d84ec3
#
_entry.id   38406ba96a71fd34b866007261d84ec3
#
_cell.length_a   1.000
_cell.length_b   1.000
_cell.length_c   1.000
_cell.angle_alpha   90.00
_cell.angle_beta   90.00
_cell.angle_gamma   90.00
#
_symmetry.space_group_name_H-M   'P 1'
#
loop_
_entity.id
_entity.type
_entity.pdbx_description
1 polymer ?
#
loop_
_entity_poly.entity_id
_entity_poly.type
_entity_poly.pdbx_seq_one_letter_code
_entity_poly.pdbx_strand_id
1 'polypeptide(L)'
;MRAATPAKPPPSAGRDPLDELRAHLRGRTGLFESVIEVGDDSYRILHPASAEALIDEEDFARDERLPYWAELWPSAIALARYLSRGALAGRLAVELGCGVGLPTVAALTGGAKVLATDHYEAALAFTLYNARANLGREPEAALLNWHAPETERLGTFDLVLAADVLYEARNVPALGNLVPALLAPGGEAVFADPRRDDAPAFVELMERRGLENTTEGMEVEQGGKGVRVLIHRLRHRG
;
A
#
# COMPACT_ATOMS: atom_id res chain seq x y z
N MET A 1 18.00 29.11 5.43
CA MET A 1 18.75 28.04 6.13
C MET A 1 17.89 26.78 6.08
N ARG A 2 18.27 25.80 5.27
CA ARG A 2 17.56 24.50 5.20
C ARG A 2 17.93 23.70 6.45
N ALA A 3 16.94 23.34 7.27
CA ALA A 3 17.12 22.41 8.37
C ALA A 3 17.52 21.04 7.80
N ALA A 4 18.64 20.51 8.24
CA ALA A 4 19.13 19.19 7.86
C ALA A 4 18.17 18.13 8.41
N THR A 5 17.64 17.28 7.53
CA THR A 5 16.95 16.04 7.87
C THR A 5 17.91 15.18 8.69
N PRO A 6 17.51 14.63 9.85
CA PRO A 6 18.37 13.71 10.58
C PRO A 6 18.64 12.49 9.72
N ALA A 7 19.92 12.20 9.49
CA ALA A 7 20.36 11.04 8.75
C ALA A 7 19.82 9.76 9.43
N LYS A 8 19.18 8.87 8.63
CA LYS A 8 18.80 7.51 9.04
C LYS A 8 20.05 6.84 9.65
N PRO A 9 19.96 6.24 10.84
CA PRO A 9 21.09 5.52 11.40
C PRO A 9 21.53 4.43 10.42
N PRO A 10 22.84 4.14 10.30
CA PRO A 10 23.32 3.09 9.43
C PRO A 10 22.71 1.75 9.86
N PRO A 11 22.41 0.84 8.91
CA PRO A 11 21.90 -0.48 9.26
C PRO A 11 22.90 -1.13 10.22
N SER A 12 22.39 -1.61 11.36
CA SER A 12 23.20 -2.29 12.37
C SER A 12 23.88 -3.48 11.72
N ALA A 13 25.22 -3.43 11.62
CA ALA A 13 26.01 -4.50 11.08
C ALA A 13 25.73 -5.79 11.88
N GLY A 14 25.13 -6.81 11.24
CA GLY A 14 25.16 -8.19 11.70
C GLY A 14 23.86 -8.83 12.17
N ARG A 15 22.68 -8.20 12.05
CA ARG A 15 21.41 -8.92 12.29
C ARG A 15 20.86 -9.45 10.96
N ASP A 16 20.40 -10.70 10.98
CA ASP A 16 19.62 -11.27 9.88
C ASP A 16 18.37 -10.38 9.64
N PRO A 17 18.13 -9.87 8.43
CA PRO A 17 16.91 -9.11 8.11
C PRO A 17 15.62 -9.84 8.50
N LEU A 18 15.63 -11.17 8.51
CA LEU A 18 14.51 -12.00 8.97
C LEU A 18 14.29 -11.92 10.47
N ASP A 19 15.32 -11.65 11.27
CA ASP A 19 15.17 -11.51 12.73
C ASP A 19 14.43 -10.21 13.08
N GLU A 20 14.61 -9.16 12.30
CA GLU A 20 13.84 -7.91 12.44
C GLU A 20 12.35 -8.16 12.16
N LEU A 21 12.03 -8.86 11.07
CA LEU A 21 10.65 -9.23 10.76
C LEU A 21 10.03 -10.13 11.84
N ARG A 22 10.78 -11.15 12.31
CA ARG A 22 10.33 -12.02 13.40
C ARG A 22 10.07 -11.25 14.70
N ALA A 23 10.85 -10.20 14.98
CA ALA A 23 10.66 -9.35 16.15
C ALA A 23 9.30 -8.63 16.10
N HIS A 24 8.89 -8.14 14.92
CA HIS A 24 7.56 -7.54 14.73
C HIS A 24 6.42 -8.54 14.96
N LEU A 25 6.64 -9.83 14.68
CA LEU A 25 5.64 -10.89 14.90
C LEU A 25 5.53 -11.34 16.35
N ARG A 26 6.47 -10.95 17.23
CA ARG A 26 6.50 -11.27 18.68
C ARG A 26 6.33 -12.76 19.00
N GLY A 27 6.73 -13.65 18.08
CA GLY A 27 6.55 -15.09 18.21
C GLY A 27 5.11 -15.60 18.08
N ARG A 28 4.15 -14.73 17.73
CA ARG A 28 2.72 -15.08 17.60
C ARG A 28 2.41 -15.90 16.35
N THR A 29 3.21 -15.72 15.28
CA THR A 29 3.06 -16.44 14.01
C THR A 29 4.42 -16.61 13.35
N GLY A 30 4.48 -17.54 12.38
CA GLY A 30 5.66 -17.72 11.51
C GLY A 30 5.65 -16.79 10.31
N LEU A 31 6.68 -16.96 9.47
CA LEU A 31 6.77 -16.33 8.15
C LEU A 31 6.32 -17.32 7.08
N PHE A 32 5.62 -16.81 6.07
CA PHE A 32 5.22 -17.55 4.88
C PHE A 32 5.60 -16.76 3.64
N GLU A 33 5.97 -17.45 2.57
CA GLU A 33 6.32 -16.83 1.31
C GLU A 33 5.34 -17.25 0.23
N SER A 34 4.75 -16.27 -0.45
CA SER A 34 3.89 -16.47 -1.61
C SER A 34 4.61 -16.05 -2.88
N VAL A 35 4.46 -16.82 -3.95
CA VAL A 35 4.95 -16.46 -5.30
C VAL A 35 3.77 -15.92 -6.10
N ILE A 36 3.89 -14.69 -6.59
CA ILE A 36 2.81 -13.98 -7.29
C ILE A 36 3.24 -13.58 -8.69
N GLU A 37 2.50 -14.06 -9.68
CA GLU A 37 2.69 -13.71 -11.08
C GLU A 37 2.04 -12.35 -11.39
N VAL A 38 2.84 -11.40 -11.91
CA VAL A 38 2.42 -10.03 -12.24
C VAL A 38 2.95 -9.67 -13.63
N GLY A 39 2.11 -9.82 -14.67
CA GLY A 39 2.56 -9.67 -16.05
C GLY A 39 3.60 -10.73 -16.41
N ASP A 40 4.76 -10.29 -16.88
CA ASP A 40 5.89 -11.16 -17.23
C ASP A 40 6.84 -11.40 -16.04
N ASP A 41 6.60 -10.74 -14.90
CA ASP A 41 7.40 -10.84 -13.68
C ASP A 41 6.77 -11.79 -12.67
N SER A 42 7.61 -12.36 -11.79
CA SER A 42 7.19 -13.19 -10.66
C SER A 42 7.85 -12.67 -9.38
N TYR A 43 7.06 -12.36 -8.36
CA TYR A 43 7.54 -11.81 -7.09
C TYR A 43 7.37 -12.80 -5.95
N ARG A 44 8.40 -12.91 -5.11
CA ARG A 44 8.37 -13.67 -3.87
C ARG A 44 8.05 -12.72 -2.73
N ILE A 45 6.84 -12.83 -2.18
CA ILE A 45 6.35 -11.94 -1.13
C ILE A 45 6.31 -12.67 0.18
N LEU A 46 7.18 -12.25 1.10
CA LEU A 46 7.20 -12.73 2.47
C LEU A 46 6.12 -12.00 3.28
N HIS A 47 5.34 -12.74 4.04
CA HIS A 47 4.28 -12.20 4.89
C HIS A 47 4.11 -13.07 6.16
N PRO A 48 3.41 -12.60 7.19
CA PRO A 48 3.02 -13.43 8.32
C PRO A 48 2.20 -14.65 7.87
N ALA A 49 2.40 -15.79 8.51
CA ALA A 49 1.64 -17.00 8.18
C ALA A 49 0.16 -16.92 8.63
N SER A 50 -0.15 -16.05 9.58
CA SER A 50 -1.53 -15.78 10.04
C SER A 50 -1.63 -14.35 10.55
N ALA A 51 -2.55 -13.57 9.98
CA ALA A 51 -2.92 -12.25 10.48
C ALA A 51 -3.74 -12.36 11.77
N GLU A 52 -4.62 -13.36 11.88
CA GLU A 52 -5.43 -13.59 13.09
C GLU A 52 -4.57 -13.77 14.34
N ALA A 53 -3.44 -14.48 14.21
CA ALA A 53 -2.50 -14.67 15.33
C ALA A 53 -1.84 -13.37 15.82
N LEU A 54 -1.89 -12.30 15.01
CA LEU A 54 -1.34 -10.98 15.34
C LEU A 54 -2.36 -10.05 15.99
N ILE A 55 -3.64 -10.46 16.11
CA ILE A 55 -4.65 -9.64 16.78
C ILE A 55 -4.22 -9.43 18.23
N ASP A 56 -4.16 -8.17 18.63
CA ASP A 56 -3.88 -7.73 19.99
C ASP A 56 -5.18 -7.21 20.61
N GLU A 57 -5.64 -7.86 21.68
CA GLU A 57 -6.91 -7.50 22.32
C GLU A 57 -6.88 -6.08 22.91
N GLU A 58 -5.72 -5.62 23.39
CA GLU A 58 -5.57 -4.27 23.94
C GLU A 58 -5.59 -3.21 22.82
N ASP A 59 -4.94 -3.48 21.67
CA ASP A 59 -4.95 -2.62 20.51
C ASP A 59 -6.35 -2.60 19.87
N PHE A 60 -7.03 -3.75 19.81
CA PHE A 60 -8.41 -3.84 19.33
C PHE A 60 -9.38 -3.07 20.23
N ALA A 61 -9.27 -3.20 21.54
CA ALA A 61 -10.13 -2.47 22.49
C ALA A 61 -9.93 -0.95 22.45
N ARG A 62 -8.74 -0.48 22.03
CA ARG A 62 -8.42 0.95 21.91
C ARG A 62 -8.92 1.59 20.64
N ASP A 63 -8.87 0.89 19.51
CA ASP A 63 -8.95 1.49 18.19
C ASP A 63 -9.70 0.61 17.16
N GLU A 64 -10.19 -0.56 17.57
CA GLU A 64 -10.87 -1.56 16.74
C GLU A 64 -10.06 -1.99 15.49
N ARG A 65 -8.74 -1.79 15.51
CA ARG A 65 -7.87 -2.12 14.39
C ARG A 65 -7.46 -3.58 14.39
N LEU A 66 -7.57 -4.18 13.23
CA LEU A 66 -7.09 -5.52 12.93
C LEU A 66 -5.82 -5.44 12.09
N PRO A 67 -4.91 -6.44 12.19
CA PRO A 67 -3.65 -6.44 11.45
C PRO A 67 -3.85 -6.83 9.97
N TYR A 68 -4.74 -6.12 9.26
CA TYR A 68 -5.03 -6.36 7.83
C TYR A 68 -3.80 -6.23 6.93
N TRP A 69 -2.79 -5.46 7.38
CA TRP A 69 -1.52 -5.31 6.69
C TRP A 69 -0.77 -6.64 6.48
N ALA A 70 -1.03 -7.64 7.34
CA ALA A 70 -0.30 -8.91 7.41
C ALA A 70 -0.70 -9.91 6.31
N GLU A 71 -1.75 -9.62 5.57
CA GLU A 71 -2.26 -10.49 4.50
C GLU A 71 -1.99 -9.94 3.11
N LEU A 72 -1.85 -10.85 2.16
CA LEU A 72 -1.76 -10.52 0.75
C LEU A 72 -3.17 -10.55 0.13
N TRP A 73 -3.78 -9.40 0.03
CA TRP A 73 -5.16 -9.25 -0.46
C TRP A 73 -5.27 -9.36 -1.99
N PRO A 74 -6.39 -9.87 -2.53
CA PRO A 74 -6.64 -9.89 -3.98
C PRO A 74 -6.49 -8.52 -4.65
N SER A 75 -6.86 -7.45 -3.94
CA SER A 75 -6.74 -6.08 -4.43
C SER A 75 -5.28 -5.66 -4.62
N ALA A 76 -4.37 -6.10 -3.76
CA ALA A 76 -2.94 -5.85 -3.93
C ALA A 76 -2.38 -6.55 -5.18
N ILE A 77 -2.85 -7.79 -5.44
CA ILE A 77 -2.48 -8.55 -6.65
C ILE A 77 -3.02 -7.85 -7.91
N ALA A 78 -4.30 -7.43 -7.87
CA ALA A 78 -4.92 -6.71 -8.98
C ALA A 78 -4.21 -5.39 -9.27
N LEU A 79 -3.90 -4.61 -8.23
CA LEU A 79 -3.19 -3.34 -8.39
C LEU A 79 -1.78 -3.56 -8.98
N ALA A 80 -1.03 -4.53 -8.48
CA ALA A 80 0.29 -4.87 -9.02
C ALA A 80 0.21 -5.25 -10.51
N ARG A 81 -0.76 -6.10 -10.91
CA ARG A 81 -1.01 -6.47 -12.30
C ARG A 81 -1.46 -5.29 -13.16
N TYR A 82 -2.22 -4.36 -12.60
CA TYR A 82 -2.58 -3.13 -13.30
C TYR A 82 -1.36 -2.27 -13.57
N LEU A 83 -0.52 -2.06 -12.56
CA LEU A 83 0.70 -1.25 -12.64
C LEU A 83 1.72 -1.80 -13.64
N SER A 84 1.83 -3.14 -13.78
CA SER A 84 2.75 -3.76 -14.73
C SER A 84 2.42 -3.46 -16.21
N ARG A 85 1.20 -2.98 -16.51
CA ARG A 85 0.77 -2.60 -17.86
C ARG A 85 1.12 -1.15 -18.22
N GLY A 86 1.54 -0.35 -17.24
CA GLY A 86 1.71 1.10 -17.36
C GLY A 86 3.16 1.54 -17.51
N ALA A 87 3.38 2.72 -18.08
CA ALA A 87 4.68 3.38 -18.08
C ALA A 87 4.84 4.19 -16.77
N LEU A 88 5.63 3.67 -15.83
CA LEU A 88 5.82 4.28 -14.52
C LEU A 88 7.20 4.95 -14.35
N ALA A 89 8.08 4.82 -15.34
CA ALA A 89 9.44 5.30 -15.28
C ALA A 89 9.52 6.79 -14.91
N GLY A 90 10.23 7.09 -13.81
CA GLY A 90 10.44 8.44 -13.31
C GLY A 90 9.28 9.07 -12.55
N ARG A 91 8.09 8.46 -12.52
CA ARG A 91 6.93 8.97 -11.77
C ARG A 91 7.19 8.92 -10.26
N LEU A 92 6.75 9.95 -9.56
CA LEU A 92 6.71 9.98 -8.10
C LEU A 92 5.39 9.33 -7.66
N ALA A 93 5.48 8.25 -6.88
CA ALA A 93 4.33 7.51 -6.39
C ALA A 93 4.30 7.48 -4.86
N VAL A 94 3.08 7.51 -4.29
CA VAL A 94 2.85 7.18 -2.89
C VAL A 94 1.87 6.02 -2.81
N GLU A 95 2.14 5.02 -1.97
CA GLU A 95 1.19 3.96 -1.66
C GLU A 95 0.62 4.18 -0.25
N LEU A 96 -0.71 4.22 -0.16
CA LEU A 96 -1.48 4.38 1.07
C LEU A 96 -1.92 3.00 1.58
N GLY A 97 -1.32 2.55 2.70
CA GLY A 97 -1.55 1.20 3.22
C GLY A 97 -0.81 0.14 2.42
N CYS A 98 0.52 0.20 2.43
CA CYS A 98 1.35 -0.70 1.60
C CYS A 98 1.33 -2.16 2.06
N GLY A 99 0.94 -2.44 3.32
CA GLY A 99 0.89 -3.79 3.87
C GLY A 99 2.21 -4.54 3.71
N VAL A 100 2.17 -5.67 3.00
CA VAL A 100 3.39 -6.46 2.69
C VAL A 100 4.10 -6.03 1.40
N GLY A 101 3.61 -4.99 0.70
CA GLY A 101 4.35 -4.23 -0.30
C GLY A 101 4.32 -4.76 -1.74
N LEU A 102 3.41 -5.65 -2.12
CA LEU A 102 3.36 -6.15 -3.50
C LEU A 102 3.15 -5.04 -4.55
N PRO A 103 2.20 -4.09 -4.40
CA PRO A 103 2.05 -2.99 -5.36
C PRO A 103 3.27 -2.06 -5.38
N THR A 104 3.89 -1.79 -4.22
CA THR A 104 5.16 -1.05 -4.14
C THR A 104 6.26 -1.74 -4.96
N VAL A 105 6.43 -3.06 -4.83
CA VAL A 105 7.43 -3.82 -5.62
C VAL A 105 7.15 -3.70 -7.11
N ALA A 106 5.89 -3.86 -7.54
CA ALA A 106 5.49 -3.72 -8.94
C ALA A 106 5.73 -2.29 -9.48
N ALA A 107 5.39 -1.26 -8.69
CA ALA A 107 5.64 0.13 -9.08
C ALA A 107 7.13 0.45 -9.22
N LEU A 108 7.96 -0.05 -8.29
CA LEU A 108 9.42 0.05 -8.38
C LEU A 108 9.95 -0.65 -9.63
N THR A 109 9.47 -1.87 -9.96
CA THR A 109 9.85 -2.59 -11.18
C THR A 109 9.54 -1.77 -12.43
N GLY A 110 8.38 -1.12 -12.48
CA GLY A 110 8.00 -0.19 -13.54
C GLY A 110 8.80 1.12 -13.59
N GLY A 111 9.75 1.32 -12.67
CA GLY A 111 10.66 2.48 -12.65
C GLY A 111 10.12 3.71 -11.89
N ALA A 112 9.04 3.58 -11.14
CA ALA A 112 8.56 4.64 -10.26
C ALA A 112 9.53 4.87 -9.08
N LYS A 113 9.50 6.09 -8.52
CA LYS A 113 10.07 6.41 -7.21
C LYS A 113 8.92 6.36 -6.21
N VAL A 114 8.98 5.42 -5.27
CA VAL A 114 7.85 5.11 -4.38
C VAL A 114 8.15 5.55 -2.96
N LEU A 115 7.18 6.25 -2.35
CA LEU A 115 7.04 6.39 -0.91
C LEU A 115 5.97 5.39 -0.46
N ALA A 116 6.39 4.31 0.20
CA ALA A 116 5.48 3.35 0.82
C ALA A 116 5.01 3.88 2.17
N THR A 117 3.70 3.90 2.40
CA THR A 117 3.15 4.37 3.68
C THR A 117 2.19 3.36 4.28
N ASP A 118 2.23 3.24 5.60
CA ASP A 118 1.31 2.42 6.37
C ASP A 118 1.15 2.99 7.78
N HIS A 119 0.14 2.53 8.50
CA HIS A 119 -0.04 2.85 9.91
C HIS A 119 0.90 2.04 10.81
N TYR A 120 1.29 0.83 10.39
CA TYR A 120 2.08 -0.11 11.16
C TYR A 120 3.55 -0.14 10.73
N GLU A 121 4.48 -0.01 11.69
CA GLU A 121 5.92 -0.18 11.43
C GLU A 121 6.24 -1.56 10.87
N ALA A 122 5.51 -2.59 11.31
CA ALA A 122 5.66 -3.95 10.80
C ALA A 122 5.37 -4.04 9.30
N ALA A 123 4.30 -3.39 8.81
CA ALA A 123 3.98 -3.33 7.38
C ALA A 123 5.13 -2.71 6.58
N LEU A 124 5.68 -1.58 7.05
CA LEU A 124 6.82 -0.94 6.41
C LEU A 124 8.05 -1.86 6.39
N ALA A 125 8.34 -2.57 7.48
CA ALA A 125 9.46 -3.51 7.55
C ALA A 125 9.31 -4.64 6.51
N PHE A 126 8.11 -5.23 6.39
CA PHE A 126 7.84 -6.26 5.37
C PHE A 126 7.93 -5.69 3.95
N THR A 127 7.40 -4.50 3.69
CA THR A 127 7.50 -3.84 2.38
C THR A 127 8.95 -3.60 1.99
N LEU A 128 9.78 -3.05 2.89
CA LEU A 128 11.21 -2.82 2.64
C LEU A 128 11.94 -4.13 2.37
N TYR A 129 11.70 -5.16 3.18
CA TYR A 129 12.29 -6.48 2.98
C TYR A 129 11.92 -7.05 1.61
N ASN A 130 10.63 -7.07 1.25
CA ASN A 130 10.14 -7.63 0.00
C ASN A 130 10.68 -6.87 -1.22
N ALA A 131 10.78 -5.55 -1.16
CA ALA A 131 11.40 -4.75 -2.22
C ALA A 131 12.89 -5.08 -2.37
N ARG A 132 13.64 -5.16 -1.27
CA ARG A 132 15.06 -5.54 -1.29
C ARG A 132 15.25 -6.95 -1.81
N ALA A 133 14.46 -7.92 -1.36
CA ALA A 133 14.60 -9.33 -1.75
C ALA A 133 14.31 -9.55 -3.24
N ASN A 134 13.35 -8.84 -3.83
CA ASN A 134 13.00 -8.97 -5.24
C ASN A 134 13.85 -8.10 -6.17
N LEU A 135 14.25 -6.89 -5.73
CA LEU A 135 14.82 -5.86 -6.62
C LEU A 135 16.22 -5.38 -6.22
N GLY A 136 16.76 -5.82 -5.08
CA GLY A 136 18.04 -5.35 -4.54
C GLY A 136 18.01 -3.89 -4.07
N ARG A 137 16.83 -3.26 -4.00
CA ARG A 137 16.63 -1.86 -3.59
C ARG A 137 15.36 -1.69 -2.77
N GLU A 138 15.29 -0.60 -2.01
CA GLU A 138 14.13 -0.27 -1.17
C GLU A 138 13.44 1.00 -1.65
N PRO A 139 12.11 1.15 -1.39
CA PRO A 139 11.42 2.43 -1.48
C PRO A 139 11.82 3.35 -0.33
N GLU A 140 11.43 4.62 -0.41
CA GLU A 140 11.26 5.42 0.78
C GLU A 140 10.05 4.90 1.57
N ALA A 141 10.07 4.98 2.90
CA ALA A 141 8.98 4.50 3.75
C ALA A 141 8.69 5.47 4.88
N ALA A 142 7.40 5.66 5.20
CA ALA A 142 6.96 6.52 6.28
C ALA A 142 5.68 6.00 6.96
N LEU A 143 5.59 6.16 8.28
CA LEU A 143 4.34 5.98 8.99
C LEU A 143 3.34 7.06 8.58
N LEU A 144 2.12 6.66 8.31
CA LEU A 144 1.05 7.58 7.92
C LEU A 144 -0.28 7.17 8.56
N ASN A 145 -0.81 8.07 9.37
CA ASN A 145 -2.17 7.95 9.87
C ASN A 145 -3.13 8.78 8.98
N TRP A 146 -4.00 8.12 8.24
CA TRP A 146 -4.95 8.80 7.33
C TRP A 146 -5.93 9.74 8.03
N HIS A 147 -6.22 9.50 9.33
CA HIS A 147 -7.15 10.29 10.12
C HIS A 147 -6.51 11.56 10.72
N ALA A 148 -5.17 11.62 10.74
CA ALA A 148 -4.40 12.77 11.20
C ALA A 148 -3.11 12.92 10.37
N PRO A 149 -3.20 13.13 9.04
CA PRO A 149 -2.04 13.15 8.17
C PRO A 149 -1.29 14.48 8.28
N GLU A 150 0.05 14.42 8.36
CA GLU A 150 0.92 15.57 8.21
C GLU A 150 1.27 15.81 6.73
N THR A 151 0.27 16.12 5.92
CA THR A 151 0.38 16.20 4.44
C THR A 151 1.40 17.21 3.95
N GLU A 152 1.63 18.31 4.70
CA GLU A 152 2.61 19.35 4.34
C GLU A 152 4.04 18.80 4.22
N ARG A 153 4.33 17.69 4.90
CA ARG A 153 5.65 17.03 4.87
C ARG A 153 5.80 16.02 3.74
N LEU A 154 4.68 15.54 3.16
CA LEU A 154 4.71 14.50 2.15
C LEU A 154 4.92 15.05 0.73
N GLY A 155 4.44 16.26 0.45
CA GLY A 155 4.43 16.83 -0.90
C GLY A 155 3.35 16.23 -1.78
N THR A 156 3.52 16.35 -3.11
CA THR A 156 2.56 15.85 -4.11
C THR A 156 3.20 14.80 -5.01
N PHE A 157 2.35 13.92 -5.55
CA PHE A 157 2.76 12.74 -6.31
C PHE A 157 2.05 12.66 -7.65
N ASP A 158 2.74 12.13 -8.66
CA ASP A 158 2.15 11.83 -9.96
C ASP A 158 1.18 10.64 -9.88
N LEU A 159 1.35 9.80 -8.83
CA LEU A 159 0.60 8.58 -8.66
C LEU A 159 0.31 8.33 -7.16
N VAL A 160 -0.97 8.26 -6.81
CA VAL A 160 -1.44 7.84 -5.48
C VAL A 160 -2.04 6.44 -5.60
N LEU A 161 -1.46 5.46 -4.92
CA LEU A 161 -1.83 4.05 -4.99
C LEU A 161 -2.52 3.61 -3.69
N ALA A 162 -3.53 2.77 -3.79
CA ALA A 162 -4.12 2.12 -2.63
C ALA A 162 -4.81 0.80 -3.03
N ALA A 163 -4.66 -0.24 -2.19
CA ALA A 163 -5.31 -1.52 -2.38
C ALA A 163 -6.07 -1.92 -1.11
N ASP A 164 -7.37 -2.18 -1.25
CA ASP A 164 -8.26 -2.64 -0.17
C ASP A 164 -8.28 -1.73 1.07
N VAL A 165 -8.37 -0.41 0.88
CA VAL A 165 -8.33 0.58 1.98
C VAL A 165 -9.72 1.08 2.40
N LEU A 166 -10.78 0.69 1.68
CA LEU A 166 -12.17 1.14 1.92
C LEU A 166 -12.98 0.11 2.73
N TYR A 167 -12.34 -0.61 3.63
CA TYR A 167 -12.94 -1.67 4.46
C TYR A 167 -13.67 -1.15 5.70
N GLU A 168 -13.56 0.14 6.02
CA GLU A 168 -14.24 0.81 7.12
C GLU A 168 -14.79 2.16 6.66
N ALA A 169 -16.04 2.46 7.01
CA ALA A 169 -16.71 3.71 6.64
C ALA A 169 -15.94 4.97 7.06
N ARG A 170 -15.21 4.91 8.20
CA ARG A 170 -14.36 6.02 8.68
C ARG A 170 -13.20 6.36 7.74
N ASN A 171 -12.77 5.43 6.89
CA ASN A 171 -11.69 5.65 5.94
C ASN A 171 -12.12 6.53 4.76
N VAL A 172 -13.40 6.51 4.40
CA VAL A 172 -13.94 7.30 3.27
C VAL A 172 -13.66 8.81 3.42
N PRO A 173 -14.05 9.49 4.50
CA PRO A 173 -13.75 10.91 4.67
C PRO A 173 -12.24 11.18 4.85
N ALA A 174 -11.51 10.28 5.52
CA ALA A 174 -10.07 10.43 5.74
C ALA A 174 -9.31 10.42 4.41
N LEU A 175 -9.48 9.36 3.61
CA LEU A 175 -8.88 9.23 2.27
C LEU A 175 -9.42 10.29 1.31
N GLY A 176 -10.69 10.64 1.46
CA GLY A 176 -11.32 11.71 0.72
C GLY A 176 -10.62 13.05 0.87
N ASN A 177 -10.10 13.39 2.04
CA ASN A 177 -9.31 14.58 2.29
C ASN A 177 -7.86 14.42 1.81
N LEU A 178 -7.28 13.26 2.07
CA LEU A 178 -5.88 12.98 1.84
C LEU A 178 -5.52 12.89 0.34
N VAL A 179 -6.32 12.18 -0.45
CA VAL A 179 -6.02 11.92 -1.87
C VAL A 179 -5.87 13.20 -2.69
N PRO A 180 -6.83 14.16 -2.67
CA PRO A 180 -6.66 15.41 -3.41
C PRO A 180 -5.46 16.25 -2.94
N ALA A 181 -5.10 16.17 -1.65
CA ALA A 181 -3.96 16.90 -1.10
C ALA A 181 -2.60 16.33 -1.56
N LEU A 182 -2.56 15.03 -1.86
CA LEU A 182 -1.35 14.34 -2.33
C LEU A 182 -1.23 14.31 -3.86
N LEU A 183 -2.27 14.61 -4.61
CA LEU A 183 -2.24 14.54 -6.08
C LEU A 183 -1.56 15.77 -6.68
N ALA A 184 -0.51 15.54 -7.46
CA ALA A 184 0.11 16.57 -8.28
C ALA A 184 -0.83 17.01 -9.43
N PRO A 185 -0.68 18.22 -9.97
CA PRO A 185 -1.36 18.61 -11.20
C PRO A 185 -1.08 17.62 -12.33
N GLY A 186 -2.13 17.05 -12.94
CA GLY A 186 -2.00 16.01 -13.97
C GLY A 186 -1.71 14.60 -13.42
N GLY A 187 -1.62 14.44 -12.12
CA GLY A 187 -1.48 13.15 -11.46
C GLY A 187 -2.77 12.31 -11.47
N GLU A 188 -2.66 11.07 -11.08
CA GLU A 188 -3.78 10.15 -10.94
C GLU A 188 -3.73 9.36 -9.63
N ALA A 189 -4.90 9.06 -9.07
CA ALA A 189 -5.01 8.08 -7.99
C ALA A 189 -5.58 6.76 -8.54
N VAL A 190 -5.01 5.65 -8.12
CA VAL A 190 -5.42 4.29 -8.54
C VAL A 190 -5.75 3.47 -7.31
N PHE A 191 -7.02 3.13 -7.17
CA PHE A 191 -7.55 2.37 -6.06
C PHE A 191 -8.03 1.01 -6.54
N ALA A 192 -7.51 -0.07 -5.96
CA ALA A 192 -7.99 -1.42 -6.18
C ALA A 192 -8.91 -1.84 -5.02
N ASP A 193 -10.15 -2.16 -5.34
CA ASP A 193 -11.20 -2.46 -4.36
C ASP A 193 -11.93 -3.76 -4.70
N PRO A 194 -12.12 -4.71 -3.75
CA PRO A 194 -12.81 -5.96 -3.98
C PRO A 194 -14.35 -5.79 -3.89
N ARG A 195 -14.86 -4.61 -4.18
CA ARG A 195 -16.27 -4.22 -4.08
C ARG A 195 -16.76 -4.08 -2.63
N ARG A 196 -15.99 -3.37 -1.81
CA ARG A 196 -16.41 -2.98 -0.46
C ARG A 196 -17.66 -2.09 -0.52
N ASP A 197 -18.53 -2.20 0.47
CA ASP A 197 -19.80 -1.47 0.52
C ASP A 197 -19.59 0.06 0.54
N ASP A 198 -18.47 0.52 1.07
CA ASP A 198 -18.11 1.95 1.18
C ASP A 198 -17.42 2.52 -0.08
N ALA A 199 -17.01 1.69 -1.03
CA ALA A 199 -16.32 2.12 -2.24
C ALA A 199 -17.14 3.08 -3.12
N PRO A 200 -18.47 2.88 -3.34
CA PRO A 200 -19.28 3.82 -4.09
C PRO A 200 -19.33 5.22 -3.43
N ALA A 201 -19.42 5.28 -2.10
CA ALA A 201 -19.45 6.55 -1.37
C ALA A 201 -18.11 7.31 -1.49
N PHE A 202 -16.98 6.58 -1.52
CA PHE A 202 -15.67 7.17 -1.78
C PHE A 202 -15.57 7.74 -3.19
N VAL A 203 -15.96 6.99 -4.22
CA VAL A 203 -15.94 7.45 -5.61
C VAL A 203 -16.80 8.71 -5.78
N GLU A 204 -18.02 8.71 -5.26
CA GLU A 204 -18.90 9.88 -5.30
C GLU A 204 -18.28 11.10 -4.58
N LEU A 205 -17.61 10.88 -3.45
CA LEU A 205 -16.89 11.94 -2.74
C LEU A 205 -15.76 12.53 -3.60
N MET A 206 -15.00 11.69 -4.32
CA MET A 206 -13.94 12.15 -5.22
C MET A 206 -14.49 12.94 -6.40
N GLU A 207 -15.61 12.50 -6.99
CA GLU A 207 -16.29 13.22 -8.07
C GLU A 207 -16.80 14.59 -7.62
N ARG A 208 -17.37 14.69 -6.43
CA ARG A 208 -17.77 15.98 -5.81
C ARG A 208 -16.57 16.91 -5.57
N ARG A 209 -15.37 16.37 -5.41
CA ARG A 209 -14.12 17.12 -5.26
C ARG A 209 -13.43 17.45 -6.59
N GLY A 210 -14.10 17.19 -7.72
CA GLY A 210 -13.64 17.58 -9.05
C GLY A 210 -12.72 16.56 -9.71
N LEU A 211 -12.66 15.33 -9.19
CA LEU A 211 -11.97 14.22 -9.87
C LEU A 211 -12.96 13.48 -10.79
N GLU A 212 -12.46 12.96 -11.90
CA GLU A 212 -13.20 12.04 -12.77
C GLU A 212 -12.77 10.62 -12.44
N ASN A 213 -13.72 9.69 -12.37
CA ASN A 213 -13.47 8.29 -12.16
C ASN A 213 -13.66 7.48 -13.43
N THR A 214 -12.72 6.59 -13.73
CA THR A 214 -12.89 5.49 -14.68
C THR A 214 -12.62 4.18 -13.97
N THR A 215 -13.46 3.17 -14.24
CA THR A 215 -13.39 1.89 -13.53
C THR A 215 -13.21 0.74 -14.50
N GLU A 216 -12.26 -0.15 -14.24
CA GLU A 216 -12.15 -1.44 -14.92
C GLU A 216 -12.22 -2.60 -13.91
N GLY A 217 -12.73 -3.76 -14.34
CA GLY A 217 -12.79 -4.96 -13.52
C GLY A 217 -11.64 -5.91 -13.84
N MET A 218 -11.03 -6.48 -12.80
CA MET A 218 -10.03 -7.53 -12.89
C MET A 218 -10.45 -8.75 -12.08
N GLU A 219 -10.23 -9.95 -12.62
CA GLU A 219 -10.42 -11.19 -11.86
C GLU A 219 -9.07 -11.64 -11.29
N VAL A 220 -9.06 -11.93 -10.00
CA VAL A 220 -7.90 -12.47 -9.27
C VAL A 220 -8.30 -13.80 -8.66
N GLU A 221 -7.54 -14.84 -8.94
CA GLU A 221 -7.71 -16.12 -8.27
C GLU A 221 -6.86 -16.14 -6.99
N GLN A 222 -7.50 -16.45 -5.86
CA GLN A 222 -6.82 -16.63 -4.59
C GLN A 222 -7.49 -17.77 -3.80
N GLY A 223 -6.69 -18.74 -3.36
CA GLY A 223 -7.21 -19.90 -2.61
C GLY A 223 -8.25 -20.72 -3.38
N GLY A 224 -8.15 -20.80 -4.71
CA GLY A 224 -9.10 -21.54 -5.59
C GLY A 224 -10.45 -20.83 -5.79
N LYS A 225 -10.55 -19.54 -5.43
CA LYS A 225 -11.74 -18.71 -5.63
C LYS A 225 -11.40 -17.49 -6.49
N GLY A 226 -12.25 -17.19 -7.47
CA GLY A 226 -12.19 -15.96 -8.23
C GLY A 226 -12.74 -14.80 -7.41
N VAL A 227 -11.96 -13.73 -7.28
CA VAL A 227 -12.35 -12.47 -6.65
C VAL A 227 -12.34 -11.38 -7.72
N ARG A 228 -13.47 -10.71 -7.91
CA ARG A 228 -13.56 -9.55 -8.81
C ARG A 228 -13.13 -8.30 -8.05
N VAL A 229 -12.07 -7.67 -8.55
CA VAL A 229 -11.51 -6.41 -8.04
C VAL A 229 -11.80 -5.30 -9.05
N LEU A 230 -12.25 -4.15 -8.57
CA LEU A 230 -12.43 -2.94 -9.36
C LEU A 230 -11.19 -2.06 -9.22
N ILE A 231 -10.65 -1.60 -10.34
CA ILE A 231 -9.60 -0.59 -10.39
C ILE A 231 -10.25 0.75 -10.71
N HIS A 232 -10.29 1.64 -9.74
CA HIS A 232 -10.79 2.99 -9.86
C HIS A 232 -9.62 3.93 -10.17
N ARG A 233 -9.69 4.65 -11.30
CA ARG A 233 -8.72 5.67 -11.68
C ARG A 233 -9.35 7.03 -11.55
N LEU A 234 -8.78 7.83 -10.68
CA LEU A 234 -9.27 9.17 -10.33
C LEU A 234 -8.27 10.21 -10.85
N ARG A 235 -8.74 11.17 -11.64
CA ARG A 235 -7.93 12.26 -12.21
C ARG A 235 -8.65 13.58 -12.07
N HIS A 236 -7.91 14.67 -11.98
CA HIS A 236 -8.53 15.99 -12.10
C HIS A 236 -9.23 16.14 -13.44
N ARG A 237 -10.41 16.76 -13.42
CA ARG A 237 -11.10 17.18 -14.66
C ARG A 237 -10.20 18.15 -15.40
N GLY A 238 -9.99 17.90 -16.71
CA GLY A 238 -9.22 18.76 -17.57
C GLY A 238 -9.91 20.11 -17.84
#